data_f37a35ff5250dab49e665502ca481098
#
_entry.id   f37a35ff5250dab49e665502ca481098
#
_cell.length_a   1.000
_cell.length_b   1.000
_cell.length_c   1.000
_cell.angle_alpha   90.00
_cell.angle_beta   90.00
_cell.angle_gamma   90.00
#
_symmetry.space_group_name_H-M   'P 1'
#
loop_
_entity.id
_entity.type
_entity.pdbx_description
1 polymer ?
#
loop_
_entity_poly.entity_id
_entity_poly.type
_entity_poly.pdbx_seq_one_letter_code
_entity_poly.pdbx_strand_id
1 'polypeptide(L)'
;MKKPVENSYQILLGIALSTAGLILFLEGLKLGFLPLGRQVGAGLPTSGSVYLMVVFAVIFGYAITLAEPSLRVLINQVETVSSGAIPGNLVMHAVGIGVGASLGISMLRILLGIPLWKIIVPGYLLAFILIYFAPAYMVSLSFDAGAVVTGPMVVPLILTVGVGLTTVLGGRDPLIDGFGLVATATLAPVISLLILGIAMGE
;
A
#
# COMPACT_ATOMS: atom_id res chain seq x y z
N MET A 1 37.38 -0.89 20.86
CA MET A 1 37.24 0.42 21.53
C MET A 1 35.80 0.85 21.44
N LYS A 2 35.02 0.87 22.53
CA LYS A 2 33.66 1.44 22.55
C LYS A 2 33.81 2.96 22.56
N LYS A 3 33.46 3.62 21.45
CA LYS A 3 33.33 5.08 21.44
C LYS A 3 32.17 5.46 22.39
N PRO A 4 32.36 6.43 23.31
CA PRO A 4 31.25 6.92 24.10
C PRO A 4 30.20 7.50 23.18
N VAL A 5 28.93 7.17 23.41
CA VAL A 5 27.80 7.72 22.65
C VAL A 5 27.60 9.16 23.11
N GLU A 6 28.07 10.12 22.32
CA GLU A 6 27.79 11.53 22.54
C GLU A 6 26.27 11.75 22.49
N ASN A 7 25.75 12.55 23.45
CA ASN A 7 24.32 12.88 23.54
C ASN A 7 23.38 11.70 23.89
N SER A 8 23.82 10.75 24.70
CA SER A 8 23.00 9.59 25.13
C SER A 8 21.64 9.99 25.72
N TYR A 9 21.54 11.11 26.42
CA TYR A 9 20.28 11.65 26.93
C TYR A 9 19.31 12.03 25.80
N GLN A 10 19.79 12.69 24.76
CA GLN A 10 18.96 13.08 23.61
C GLN A 10 18.48 11.87 22.83
N ILE A 11 19.32 10.83 22.70
CA ILE A 11 18.94 9.56 22.07
C ILE A 11 17.85 8.86 22.88
N LEU A 12 18.00 8.76 24.21
CA LEU A 12 16.99 8.16 25.08
C LEU A 12 15.67 8.92 25.04
N LEU A 13 15.73 10.26 25.08
CA LEU A 13 14.54 11.09 24.96
C LEU A 13 13.86 10.91 23.60
N GLY A 14 14.66 10.85 22.52
CA GLY A 14 14.14 10.60 21.16
C GLY A 14 13.44 9.24 21.05
N ILE A 15 14.03 8.19 21.63
CA ILE A 15 13.42 6.84 21.65
C ILE A 15 12.10 6.88 22.45
N ALA A 16 12.09 7.51 23.63
CA ALA A 16 10.89 7.59 24.44
C ALA A 16 9.75 8.34 23.73
N LEU A 17 10.05 9.49 23.12
CA LEU A 17 9.08 10.28 22.38
C LEU A 17 8.57 9.55 21.14
N SER A 18 9.45 8.89 20.38
CA SER A 18 9.07 8.10 19.21
C SER A 18 8.18 6.91 19.59
N THR A 19 8.51 6.23 20.69
CA THR A 19 7.70 5.12 21.20
C THR A 19 6.32 5.60 21.64
N ALA A 20 6.24 6.69 22.39
CA ALA A 20 4.97 7.28 22.81
C ALA A 20 4.13 7.72 21.59
N GLY A 21 4.76 8.38 20.61
CA GLY A 21 4.11 8.80 19.38
C GLY A 21 3.57 7.61 18.56
N LEU A 22 4.33 6.52 18.46
CA LEU A 22 3.90 5.29 17.80
C LEU A 22 2.70 4.64 18.49
N ILE A 23 2.72 4.56 19.82
CA ILE A 23 1.59 4.01 20.60
C ILE A 23 0.33 4.84 20.36
N LEU A 24 0.41 6.15 20.47
CA LEU A 24 -0.73 7.05 20.22
C LEU A 24 -1.25 6.94 18.78
N PHE A 25 -0.36 6.83 17.82
CA PHE A 25 -0.71 6.63 16.41
C PHE A 25 -1.46 5.32 16.19
N LEU A 26 -0.94 4.20 16.72
CA LEU A 26 -1.58 2.89 16.57
C LEU A 26 -2.94 2.82 17.29
N GLU A 27 -3.07 3.42 18.47
CA GLU A 27 -4.38 3.51 19.15
C GLU A 27 -5.36 4.41 18.37
N GLY A 28 -4.89 5.51 17.79
CA GLY A 28 -5.71 6.36 16.92
C GLY A 28 -6.23 5.61 15.68
N LEU A 29 -5.36 4.81 15.02
CA LEU A 29 -5.78 3.93 13.93
C LEU A 29 -6.85 2.93 14.36
N LYS A 30 -6.64 2.27 15.50
CA LYS A 30 -7.53 1.25 16.03
C LYS A 30 -8.90 1.82 16.39
N LEU A 31 -8.95 2.98 17.02
CA LEU A 31 -10.19 3.61 17.47
C LEU A 31 -10.94 4.34 16.37
N GLY A 32 -10.23 4.92 15.39
CA GLY A 32 -10.81 5.71 14.32
C GLY A 32 -10.91 4.95 12.99
N PHE A 33 -9.79 4.52 12.44
CA PHE A 33 -9.74 4.00 11.08
C PHE A 33 -10.33 2.60 10.91
N LEU A 34 -10.14 1.68 11.88
CA LEU A 34 -10.67 0.33 11.74
C LEU A 34 -12.21 0.27 11.75
N PRO A 35 -12.90 0.98 12.64
CA PRO A 35 -14.37 1.07 12.60
C PRO A 35 -14.87 1.73 11.31
N LEU A 36 -14.23 2.83 10.88
CA LEU A 36 -14.57 3.51 9.63
C LEU A 36 -14.38 2.59 8.42
N GLY A 37 -13.28 1.86 8.33
CA GLY A 37 -13.03 0.92 7.25
C GLY A 37 -14.14 -0.13 7.13
N ARG A 38 -14.57 -0.71 8.26
CA ARG A 38 -15.68 -1.66 8.29
C ARG A 38 -16.99 -1.05 7.84
N GLN A 39 -17.34 0.14 8.35
CA GLN A 39 -18.58 0.83 8.00
C GLN A 39 -18.61 1.19 6.52
N VAL A 40 -17.52 1.73 5.99
CA VAL A 40 -17.39 2.06 4.57
C VAL A 40 -17.50 0.80 3.72
N GLY A 41 -16.75 -0.26 4.06
CA GLY A 41 -16.81 -1.53 3.33
C GLY A 41 -18.20 -2.14 3.31
N ALA A 42 -18.90 -2.14 4.45
CA ALA A 42 -20.27 -2.64 4.55
C ALA A 42 -21.29 -1.73 3.84
N GLY A 43 -21.04 -0.43 3.78
CA GLY A 43 -21.90 0.54 3.11
C GLY A 43 -21.78 0.54 1.57
N LEU A 44 -20.64 0.13 1.02
CA LEU A 44 -20.41 0.16 -0.43
C LEU A 44 -21.45 -0.63 -1.24
N PRO A 45 -21.81 -1.88 -0.88
CA PRO A 45 -22.81 -2.65 -1.63
C PRO A 45 -24.20 -2.01 -1.64
N THR A 46 -24.54 -1.21 -0.61
CA THR A 46 -25.85 -0.55 -0.53
C THR A 46 -26.06 0.51 -1.62
N SER A 47 -24.97 0.99 -2.24
CA SER A 47 -25.05 1.92 -3.38
C SER A 47 -25.68 1.29 -4.63
N GLY A 48 -25.71 -0.05 -4.71
CA GLY A 48 -26.22 -0.81 -5.86
C GLY A 48 -25.42 -0.65 -7.16
N SER A 49 -24.34 0.13 -7.16
CA SER A 49 -23.55 0.44 -8.35
C SER A 49 -22.13 -0.11 -8.26
N VAL A 50 -21.84 -1.14 -9.06
CA VAL A 50 -20.48 -1.71 -9.20
C VAL A 50 -19.47 -0.62 -9.62
N TYR A 51 -19.88 0.27 -10.52
CA TYR A 51 -19.02 1.36 -10.98
C TYR A 51 -18.59 2.28 -9.82
N LEU A 52 -19.53 2.71 -8.97
CA LEU A 52 -19.21 3.55 -7.81
C LEU A 52 -18.28 2.84 -6.81
N MET A 53 -18.51 1.55 -6.57
CA MET A 53 -17.63 0.76 -5.69
C MET A 53 -16.20 0.68 -6.22
N VAL A 54 -16.02 0.44 -7.52
CA VAL A 54 -14.70 0.38 -8.15
C VAL A 54 -14.00 1.73 -8.15
N VAL A 55 -14.71 2.80 -8.53
CA VAL A 55 -14.16 4.17 -8.51
C VAL A 55 -13.76 4.57 -7.10
N PHE A 56 -14.61 4.27 -6.11
CA PHE A 56 -14.26 4.50 -4.71
C PHE A 56 -12.98 3.76 -4.33
N ALA A 57 -12.85 2.46 -4.67
CA ALA A 57 -11.68 1.67 -4.34
C ALA A 57 -10.38 2.25 -4.96
N VAL A 58 -10.46 2.73 -6.20
CA VAL A 58 -9.32 3.39 -6.88
C VAL A 58 -8.90 4.67 -6.14
N ILE A 59 -9.85 5.56 -5.89
CA ILE A 59 -9.59 6.85 -5.21
C ILE A 59 -9.09 6.59 -3.78
N PHE A 60 -9.73 5.67 -3.08
CA PHE A 60 -9.39 5.30 -1.72
C PHE A 60 -7.96 4.71 -1.63
N GLY A 61 -7.62 3.76 -2.53
CA GLY A 61 -6.29 3.17 -2.57
C GLY A 61 -5.19 4.20 -2.87
N TYR A 62 -5.45 5.10 -3.80
CA TYR A 62 -4.55 6.20 -4.08
C TYR A 62 -4.37 7.11 -2.85
N ALA A 63 -5.46 7.59 -2.26
CA ALA A 63 -5.43 8.54 -1.15
C ALA A 63 -4.74 7.96 0.10
N ILE A 64 -5.05 6.71 0.46
CA ILE A 64 -4.45 6.05 1.62
C ILE A 64 -2.95 5.82 1.43
N THR A 65 -2.51 5.50 0.21
CA THR A 65 -1.10 5.32 -0.12
C THR A 65 -0.33 6.63 0.03
N LEU A 66 -0.88 7.75 -0.40
CA LEU A 66 -0.24 9.06 -0.22
C LEU A 66 -0.17 9.49 1.26
N ALA A 67 -1.08 9.00 2.09
CA ALA A 67 -1.11 9.25 3.52
C ALA A 67 -0.14 8.37 4.31
N GLU A 68 0.41 7.28 3.71
CA GLU A 68 1.26 6.31 4.40
C GLU A 68 2.60 6.94 4.82
N PRO A 69 2.90 7.01 6.13
CA PRO A 69 4.14 7.63 6.60
C PRO A 69 5.40 6.90 6.14
N SER A 70 5.35 5.56 6.08
CA SER A 70 6.49 4.72 5.70
C SER A 70 6.90 4.95 4.24
N LEU A 71 5.95 5.18 3.34
CA LEU A 71 6.21 5.52 1.95
C LEU A 71 6.94 6.86 1.83
N ARG A 72 6.56 7.86 2.64
CA ARG A 72 7.24 9.17 2.66
C ARG A 72 8.69 9.05 3.11
N VAL A 73 8.98 8.19 4.09
CA VAL A 73 10.35 7.92 4.53
C VAL A 73 11.17 7.29 3.41
N LEU A 74 10.64 6.28 2.72
CA LEU A 74 11.30 5.66 1.57
C LEU A 74 11.60 6.69 0.47
N ILE A 75 10.62 7.51 0.10
CA ILE A 75 10.76 8.53 -0.93
C ILE A 75 11.88 9.53 -0.58
N ASN A 76 11.90 10.02 0.65
CA ASN A 76 12.96 10.95 1.11
C ASN A 76 14.34 10.31 1.05
N GLN A 77 14.45 9.01 1.38
CA GLN A 77 15.72 8.28 1.27
C GLN A 77 16.17 8.13 -0.19
N VAL A 78 15.25 7.77 -1.08
CA VAL A 78 15.52 7.63 -2.52
C VAL A 78 15.98 8.96 -3.11
N GLU A 79 15.28 10.05 -2.80
CA GLU A 79 15.62 11.39 -3.29
C GLU A 79 16.99 11.85 -2.79
N THR A 80 17.31 11.58 -1.51
CA THR A 80 18.62 11.89 -0.90
C THR A 80 19.74 11.08 -1.53
N VAL A 81 19.58 9.75 -1.66
CA VAL A 81 20.61 8.84 -2.18
C VAL A 81 20.84 9.05 -3.68
N SER A 82 19.79 9.35 -4.44
CA SER A 82 19.90 9.64 -5.88
C SER A 82 20.34 11.08 -6.17
N SER A 83 20.58 11.91 -5.14
CA SER A 83 20.85 13.34 -5.27
C SER A 83 19.81 14.08 -6.14
N GLY A 84 18.54 13.67 -6.03
CA GLY A 84 17.42 14.23 -6.77
C GLY A 84 17.24 13.68 -8.20
N ALA A 85 18.07 12.73 -8.64
CA ALA A 85 17.92 12.12 -9.97
C ALA A 85 16.59 11.37 -10.13
N ILE A 86 16.07 10.81 -9.04
CA ILE A 86 14.74 10.20 -8.99
C ILE A 86 13.81 11.13 -8.21
N PRO A 87 12.89 11.84 -8.89
CA PRO A 87 11.97 12.77 -8.22
C PRO A 87 11.00 12.03 -7.30
N GLY A 88 11.03 12.33 -6.00
CA GLY A 88 10.21 11.65 -5.00
C GLY A 88 8.71 11.74 -5.27
N ASN A 89 8.23 12.88 -5.77
CA ASN A 89 6.83 13.05 -6.14
C ASN A 89 6.40 12.08 -7.25
N LEU A 90 7.26 11.81 -8.22
CA LEU A 90 6.97 10.87 -9.31
C LEU A 90 6.81 9.45 -8.77
N VAL A 91 7.73 9.02 -7.88
CA VAL A 91 7.65 7.73 -7.20
C VAL A 91 6.37 7.62 -6.37
N MET A 92 6.04 8.67 -5.59
CA MET A 92 4.84 8.70 -4.75
C MET A 92 3.57 8.51 -5.58
N HIS A 93 3.42 9.25 -6.66
CA HIS A 93 2.23 9.16 -7.51
C HIS A 93 2.18 7.83 -8.28
N ALA A 94 3.32 7.31 -8.75
CA ALA A 94 3.37 6.01 -9.42
C ALA A 94 2.91 4.88 -8.47
N VAL A 95 3.41 4.86 -7.24
CA VAL A 95 2.98 3.90 -6.20
C VAL A 95 1.49 4.08 -5.88
N GLY A 96 1.04 5.31 -5.66
CA GLY A 96 -0.37 5.61 -5.36
C GLY A 96 -1.32 5.18 -6.48
N ILE A 97 -0.99 5.46 -7.73
CA ILE A 97 -1.79 5.03 -8.90
C ILE A 97 -1.81 3.50 -9.00
N GLY A 98 -0.65 2.84 -8.80
CA GLY A 98 -0.56 1.38 -8.80
C GLY A 98 -1.48 0.76 -7.76
N VAL A 99 -1.40 1.22 -6.50
CA VAL A 99 -2.26 0.71 -5.41
C VAL A 99 -3.72 1.02 -5.66
N GLY A 100 -4.05 2.24 -6.10
CA GLY A 100 -5.42 2.60 -6.46
C GLY A 100 -6.00 1.67 -7.52
N ALA A 101 -5.28 1.46 -8.62
CA ALA A 101 -5.69 0.57 -9.69
C ALA A 101 -5.87 -0.89 -9.19
N SER A 102 -4.94 -1.38 -8.38
CA SER A 102 -5.01 -2.74 -7.83
C SER A 102 -6.21 -2.94 -6.91
N LEU A 103 -6.54 -1.95 -6.07
CA LEU A 103 -7.73 -2.01 -5.22
C LEU A 103 -9.02 -1.97 -6.05
N GLY A 104 -9.06 -1.19 -7.12
CA GLY A 104 -10.19 -1.20 -8.08
C GLY A 104 -10.38 -2.57 -8.73
N ILE A 105 -9.29 -3.17 -9.24
CA ILE A 105 -9.30 -4.52 -9.81
C ILE A 105 -9.72 -5.56 -8.78
N SER A 106 -9.20 -5.47 -7.55
CA SER A 106 -9.54 -6.41 -6.47
C SER A 106 -10.98 -6.25 -5.99
N MET A 107 -11.50 -5.02 -5.96
CA MET A 107 -12.92 -4.76 -5.68
C MET A 107 -13.78 -5.45 -6.74
N LEU A 108 -13.47 -5.24 -8.01
CA LEU A 108 -14.19 -5.87 -9.12
C LEU A 108 -14.11 -7.40 -9.05
N ARG A 109 -12.94 -7.95 -8.71
CA ARG A 109 -12.73 -9.37 -8.49
C ARG A 109 -13.68 -9.93 -7.42
N ILE A 110 -13.75 -9.27 -6.27
CA ILE A 110 -14.63 -9.69 -5.16
C ILE A 110 -16.08 -9.67 -5.61
N LEU A 111 -16.53 -8.60 -6.28
CA LEU A 111 -17.89 -8.47 -6.76
C LEU A 111 -18.28 -9.55 -7.78
N LEU A 112 -17.36 -9.86 -8.71
CA LEU A 112 -17.58 -10.87 -9.76
C LEU A 112 -17.31 -12.33 -9.30
N GLY A 113 -16.76 -12.53 -8.11
CA GLY A 113 -16.43 -13.88 -7.63
C GLY A 113 -15.22 -14.52 -8.27
N ILE A 114 -14.32 -13.73 -8.80
CA ILE A 114 -13.10 -14.22 -9.44
C ILE A 114 -12.11 -14.67 -8.35
N PRO A 115 -11.56 -15.90 -8.41
CA PRO A 115 -10.60 -16.37 -7.41
C PRO A 115 -9.29 -15.58 -7.48
N LEU A 116 -8.69 -15.33 -6.32
CA LEU A 116 -7.51 -14.47 -6.15
C LEU A 116 -6.33 -14.84 -7.06
N TRP A 117 -6.09 -16.14 -7.23
CA TRP A 117 -4.95 -16.62 -8.02
C TRP A 117 -4.98 -16.18 -9.48
N LYS A 118 -6.17 -15.90 -10.06
CA LYS A 118 -6.32 -15.39 -11.44
C LYS A 118 -5.81 -13.96 -11.61
N ILE A 119 -5.55 -13.24 -10.52
CA ILE A 119 -4.94 -11.90 -10.53
C ILE A 119 -3.50 -11.97 -10.06
N ILE A 120 -3.23 -12.69 -8.99
CA ILE A 120 -1.89 -12.76 -8.39
C ILE A 120 -0.89 -13.44 -9.33
N VAL A 121 -1.26 -14.58 -9.92
CA VAL A 121 -0.33 -15.31 -10.80
C VAL A 121 0.05 -14.49 -12.05
N PRO A 122 -0.90 -13.94 -12.84
CA PRO A 122 -0.55 -13.06 -13.96
C PRO A 122 0.20 -11.80 -13.52
N GLY A 123 -0.14 -11.24 -12.35
CA GLY A 123 0.54 -10.06 -11.81
C GLY A 123 2.01 -10.32 -11.51
N TYR A 124 2.35 -11.44 -10.86
CA TYR A 124 3.75 -11.83 -10.64
C TYR A 124 4.48 -12.17 -11.95
N LEU A 125 3.81 -12.86 -12.88
CA LEU A 125 4.39 -13.11 -14.21
C LEU A 125 4.72 -11.80 -14.92
N LEU A 126 3.82 -10.81 -14.88
CA LEU A 126 4.06 -9.49 -15.42
C LEU A 126 5.26 -8.81 -14.72
N ALA A 127 5.32 -8.86 -13.39
CA ALA A 127 6.45 -8.31 -12.64
C ALA A 127 7.77 -8.96 -13.06
N PHE A 128 7.85 -10.28 -13.20
CA PHE A 128 9.04 -10.98 -13.68
C PHE A 128 9.45 -10.57 -15.09
N ILE A 129 8.49 -10.36 -15.99
CA ILE A 129 8.78 -9.86 -17.34
C ILE A 129 9.35 -8.44 -17.27
N LEU A 130 8.72 -7.56 -16.48
CA LEU A 130 9.15 -6.17 -16.33
C LEU A 130 10.55 -6.03 -15.71
N ILE A 131 10.93 -6.92 -14.77
CA ILE A 131 12.26 -6.95 -14.17
C ILE A 131 13.36 -7.09 -15.24
N TYR A 132 13.10 -7.86 -16.31
CA TYR A 132 14.08 -8.05 -17.39
C TYR A 132 14.39 -6.75 -18.14
N PHE A 133 13.44 -5.84 -18.21
CA PHE A 133 13.57 -4.56 -18.93
C PHE A 133 13.89 -3.38 -18.03
N ALA A 134 13.70 -3.51 -16.73
CA ALA A 134 13.85 -2.41 -15.77
C ALA A 134 15.32 -2.26 -15.32
N PRO A 135 15.78 -1.02 -15.06
CA PRO A 135 17.09 -0.78 -14.44
C PRO A 135 17.22 -1.45 -13.08
N ALA A 136 18.40 -1.97 -12.73
CA ALA A 136 18.61 -2.74 -11.50
C ALA A 136 18.22 -1.96 -10.21
N TYR A 137 18.49 -0.66 -10.16
CA TYR A 137 18.12 0.19 -9.01
C TYR A 137 16.61 0.32 -8.86
N MET A 138 15.87 0.37 -9.98
CA MET A 138 14.40 0.41 -9.94
C MET A 138 13.79 -0.92 -9.53
N VAL A 139 14.43 -2.03 -9.85
CA VAL A 139 14.01 -3.35 -9.34
C VAL A 139 14.04 -3.35 -7.81
N SER A 140 15.16 -2.98 -7.20
CA SER A 140 15.27 -2.89 -5.74
C SER A 140 14.23 -1.95 -5.15
N LEU A 141 14.13 -0.72 -5.68
CA LEU A 141 13.16 0.28 -5.22
C LEU A 141 11.71 -0.21 -5.32
N SER A 142 11.37 -0.94 -6.38
CA SER A 142 10.01 -1.44 -6.59
C SER A 142 9.59 -2.47 -5.53
N PHE A 143 10.48 -3.38 -5.16
CA PHE A 143 10.22 -4.35 -4.09
C PHE A 143 10.18 -3.68 -2.71
N ASP A 144 11.07 -2.72 -2.45
CA ASP A 144 11.05 -1.94 -1.21
C ASP A 144 9.74 -1.15 -1.08
N ALA A 145 9.27 -0.52 -2.14
CA ALA A 145 8.00 0.17 -2.15
C ALA A 145 6.81 -0.78 -1.94
N GLY A 146 6.84 -1.98 -2.53
CA GLY A 146 5.84 -3.02 -2.28
C GLY A 146 5.79 -3.44 -0.81
N ALA A 147 6.95 -3.59 -0.17
CA ALA A 147 7.03 -3.90 1.25
C ALA A 147 6.56 -2.73 2.13
N VAL A 148 6.94 -1.50 1.79
CA VAL A 148 6.62 -0.29 2.56
C VAL A 148 5.13 0.05 2.51
N VAL A 149 4.44 -0.22 1.41
CA VAL A 149 2.97 -0.01 1.29
C VAL A 149 2.19 -0.96 2.22
N THR A 150 2.80 -2.04 2.71
CA THR A 150 2.20 -2.84 3.80
C THR A 150 2.40 -2.24 5.18
N GLY A 151 2.42 -0.93 5.27
CA GLY A 151 2.64 -0.18 6.50
C GLY A 151 1.47 -0.22 7.49
N PRO A 152 1.66 0.40 8.66
CA PRO A 152 0.71 0.31 9.77
C PRO A 152 -0.65 0.97 9.50
N MET A 153 -0.77 1.80 8.47
CA MET A 153 -2.01 2.49 8.10
C MET A 153 -2.74 1.78 6.97
N VAL A 154 -2.05 1.44 5.89
CA VAL A 154 -2.65 0.91 4.66
C VAL A 154 -3.25 -0.48 4.89
N VAL A 155 -2.50 -1.42 5.46
CA VAL A 155 -2.95 -2.80 5.63
C VAL A 155 -4.19 -2.93 6.52
N PRO A 156 -4.22 -2.38 7.74
CA PRO A 156 -5.41 -2.52 8.58
C PRO A 156 -6.66 -1.90 7.96
N LEU A 157 -6.51 -0.78 7.25
CA LEU A 157 -7.64 -0.09 6.64
C LEU A 157 -8.17 -0.86 5.42
N ILE A 158 -7.30 -1.35 4.55
CA ILE A 158 -7.69 -2.19 3.40
C ILE A 158 -8.38 -3.48 3.88
N LEU A 159 -7.81 -4.14 4.90
CA LEU A 159 -8.41 -5.34 5.49
C LEU A 159 -9.80 -5.07 6.03
N THR A 160 -9.99 -3.98 6.77
CA THR A 160 -11.30 -3.68 7.37
C THR A 160 -12.35 -3.30 6.34
N VAL A 161 -11.97 -2.59 5.27
CA VAL A 161 -12.86 -2.33 4.12
C VAL A 161 -13.23 -3.65 3.44
N GLY A 162 -12.25 -4.53 3.18
CA GLY A 162 -12.48 -5.84 2.58
C GLY A 162 -13.40 -6.74 3.42
N VAL A 163 -13.16 -6.82 4.73
CA VAL A 163 -14.01 -7.56 5.66
C VAL A 163 -15.42 -6.96 5.71
N GLY A 164 -15.55 -5.64 5.80
CA GLY A 164 -16.84 -4.95 5.79
C GLY A 164 -17.63 -5.26 4.51
N LEU A 165 -16.99 -5.17 3.35
CA LEU A 165 -17.60 -5.48 2.06
C LEU A 165 -18.09 -6.94 1.98
N THR A 166 -17.24 -7.89 2.34
CA THR A 166 -17.53 -9.33 2.18
C THR A 166 -18.58 -9.84 3.17
N THR A 167 -18.69 -9.21 4.35
CA THR A 167 -19.74 -9.55 5.31
C THR A 167 -21.16 -9.25 4.78
N VAL A 168 -21.29 -8.23 3.92
CA VAL A 168 -22.58 -7.83 3.35
C VAL A 168 -22.89 -8.58 2.07
N LEU A 169 -21.87 -8.90 1.25
CA LEU A 169 -22.07 -9.56 -0.04
C LEU A 169 -22.56 -11.02 0.08
N GLY A 170 -22.33 -11.68 1.22
CA GLY A 170 -22.66 -13.09 1.39
C GLY A 170 -21.87 -14.03 0.47
N GLY A 171 -21.66 -15.29 0.89
CA GLY A 171 -20.96 -16.30 0.09
C GLY A 171 -19.48 -15.98 -0.23
N ARG A 172 -18.89 -15.02 0.46
CA ARG A 172 -17.49 -14.63 0.39
C ARG A 172 -16.78 -14.96 1.69
N ASP A 173 -15.49 -15.25 1.62
CA ASP A 173 -14.66 -15.43 2.81
C ASP A 173 -13.99 -14.11 3.17
N PRO A 174 -14.36 -13.47 4.31
CA PRO A 174 -13.82 -12.18 4.71
C PRO A 174 -12.31 -12.18 4.89
N LEU A 175 -11.72 -13.32 5.31
CA LEU A 175 -10.28 -13.42 5.49
C LEU A 175 -9.56 -13.55 4.15
N ILE A 176 -9.99 -14.50 3.29
CA ILE A 176 -9.37 -14.73 1.98
C ILE A 176 -9.49 -13.48 1.11
N ASP A 177 -10.65 -12.86 1.08
CA ASP A 177 -10.87 -11.69 0.24
C ASP A 177 -10.21 -10.43 0.81
N GLY A 178 -10.23 -10.24 2.14
CA GLY A 178 -9.52 -9.15 2.82
C GLY A 178 -8.01 -9.23 2.63
N PHE A 179 -7.39 -10.38 2.89
CA PHE A 179 -5.96 -10.59 2.62
C PHE A 179 -5.64 -10.54 1.13
N GLY A 180 -6.57 -10.93 0.27
CA GLY A 180 -6.44 -10.79 -1.17
C GLY A 180 -6.27 -9.34 -1.63
N LEU A 181 -7.00 -8.41 -1.03
CA LEU A 181 -6.83 -6.97 -1.25
C LEU A 181 -5.41 -6.51 -0.87
N VAL A 182 -4.90 -6.96 0.28
CA VAL A 182 -3.54 -6.64 0.72
C VAL A 182 -2.50 -7.20 -0.24
N ALA A 183 -2.64 -8.46 -0.65
CA ALA A 183 -1.71 -9.11 -1.57
C ALA A 183 -1.61 -8.39 -2.92
N THR A 184 -2.74 -7.94 -3.46
CA THR A 184 -2.73 -7.16 -4.72
C THR A 184 -2.17 -5.75 -4.51
N ALA A 185 -2.45 -5.11 -3.37
CA ALA A 185 -1.88 -3.81 -3.03
C ALA A 185 -0.36 -3.86 -2.85
N THR A 186 0.21 -4.97 -2.39
CA THR A 186 1.66 -5.19 -2.28
C THR A 186 2.33 -5.35 -3.64
N LEU A 187 1.68 -6.05 -4.55
CA LEU A 187 2.21 -6.30 -5.91
C LEU A 187 2.15 -5.05 -6.80
N ALA A 188 1.19 -4.18 -6.57
CA ALA A 188 0.95 -3.03 -7.41
C ALA A 188 2.11 -2.02 -7.48
N PRO A 189 2.74 -1.61 -6.36
CA PRO A 189 3.92 -0.75 -6.37
C PRO A 189 5.09 -1.36 -7.16
N VAL A 190 5.26 -2.69 -7.04
CA VAL A 190 6.30 -3.40 -7.80
C VAL A 190 6.10 -3.18 -9.29
N ILE A 191 4.90 -3.44 -9.78
CA ILE A 191 4.57 -3.29 -11.21
C ILE A 191 4.67 -1.82 -11.64
N SER A 192 4.07 -0.89 -10.88
CA SER A 192 4.03 0.52 -11.25
C SER A 192 5.41 1.17 -11.30
N LEU A 193 6.30 0.84 -10.35
CA LEU A 193 7.67 1.37 -10.35
C LEU A 193 8.57 0.70 -11.37
N LEU A 194 8.39 -0.59 -11.67
CA LEU A 194 9.08 -1.22 -12.79
C LEU A 194 8.70 -0.55 -14.12
N ILE A 195 7.40 -0.29 -14.35
CA ILE A 195 6.93 0.45 -15.53
C ILE A 195 7.52 1.86 -15.56
N LEU A 196 7.52 2.56 -14.42
CA LEU A 196 8.11 3.88 -14.30
C LEU A 196 9.60 3.85 -14.67
N GLY A 197 10.37 2.88 -14.13
CA GLY A 197 11.79 2.73 -14.40
C GLY A 197 12.10 2.50 -15.89
N ILE A 198 11.30 1.66 -16.54
CA ILE A 198 11.40 1.42 -17.98
C ILE A 198 11.09 2.70 -18.77
N ALA A 199 10.08 3.48 -18.34
CA ALA A 199 9.67 4.71 -19.00
C ALA A 199 10.66 5.86 -18.83
N MET A 200 11.38 5.90 -17.70
CA MET A 200 12.41 6.92 -17.44
C MET A 200 13.68 6.70 -18.28
N GLY A 201 13.95 5.49 -18.70
CA GLY A 201 15.08 5.14 -19.57
C GLY A 201 16.45 5.33 -18.90
N GLU A 202 17.20 4.28 -18.76
CA GLU A 202 18.53 4.03 -18.17
C GLU A 202 18.53 3.49 -16.77
#